data_5f0ed4f434af87678477d99324ba7bf9
#
_entry.id   5f0ed4f434af87678477d99324ba7bf9
#
_cell.length_a   1.000
_cell.length_b   1.000
_cell.length_c   1.000
_cell.angle_alpha   90.00
_cell.angle_beta   90.00
_cell.angle_gamma   90.00
#
_symmetry.space_group_name_H-M   'P 1'
#
loop_
_entity.id
_entity.type
_entity.pdbx_description
1 polymer ?
#
loop_
_entity_poly.entity_id
_entity_poly.type
_entity_poly.pdbx_seq_one_letter_code
_entity_poly.pdbx_strand_id
1 'polypeptide(L)'
;MQRSIILIIMASLSDRTTPEVVSYPMKNARMRMLILCLAGTGLIALVLFLAAGTVRYWQAWVYLAVNDIAAVPYVRYLLDNPRLLEARMKAGPTAEQRSVQKGITLLGFISIVVAFIVPGLDDRFGWSNVPPWLVVTGDLLIVAGMLMVYRVVKENPFGAATVGVVEDQRVVSTGPYGVVRNPMYASALVYLIGMPLALGSYWTLIPSAITVLGLVWRLLDEENFLAQNLPGYTEYCTRVRWHLVPLIF
;
A
#
# COMPACT_ATOMS: atom_id res chain seq x y z
N MET A 1 50.45 17.63 24.48
CA MET A 1 49.60 18.61 23.75
C MET A 1 48.77 17.98 22.63
N GLN A 2 49.13 16.85 22.02
CA GLN A 2 48.38 16.19 20.93
C GLN A 2 47.18 15.32 21.38
N ARG A 3 47.13 14.82 22.62
CA ARG A 3 46.03 13.98 23.12
C ARG A 3 44.76 14.76 23.47
N SER A 4 44.86 16.07 23.79
CA SER A 4 43.72 16.91 24.17
C SER A 4 42.87 17.36 22.95
N ILE A 5 43.50 17.47 21.77
CA ILE A 5 42.81 17.91 20.55
C ILE A 5 41.91 16.79 19.97
N ILE A 6 42.38 15.52 20.08
CA ILE A 6 41.59 14.36 19.61
C ILE A 6 40.35 14.14 20.49
N LEU A 7 40.45 14.37 21.80
CA LEU A 7 39.28 14.26 22.69
C LEU A 7 38.24 15.36 22.47
N ILE A 8 38.66 16.57 22.11
CA ILE A 8 37.76 17.69 21.78
C ILE A 8 37.05 17.43 20.43
N ILE A 9 37.74 16.87 19.44
CA ILE A 9 37.15 16.51 18.14
C ILE A 9 36.20 15.32 18.31
N MET A 10 36.51 14.32 19.12
CA MET A 10 35.60 13.21 19.42
C MET A 10 34.36 13.66 20.23
N ALA A 11 34.49 14.57 21.17
CA ALA A 11 33.38 15.16 21.89
C ALA A 11 32.47 16.01 20.96
N SER A 12 33.07 16.74 20.02
CA SER A 12 32.33 17.50 19.00
C SER A 12 31.62 16.64 17.96
N LEU A 13 32.10 15.41 17.73
CA LEU A 13 31.45 14.43 16.83
C LEU A 13 30.39 13.59 17.54
N SER A 14 30.46 13.47 18.89
CA SER A 14 29.43 12.81 19.70
C SER A 14 28.16 13.63 19.90
N ASP A 15 28.22 14.95 19.65
CA ASP A 15 27.05 15.85 19.79
C ASP A 15 26.31 16.08 18.48
N ARG A 16 26.63 15.28 17.45
CA ARG A 16 25.84 15.27 16.20
C ARG A 16 25.00 14.04 16.14
N THR A 17 23.69 14.30 16.32
CA THR A 17 22.58 13.48 15.81
C THR A 17 22.18 12.27 16.65
N THR A 18 21.56 12.51 17.77
CA THR A 18 20.23 11.95 17.91
C THR A 18 19.32 12.85 17.05
N PRO A 19 18.68 12.35 15.98
CA PRO A 19 17.63 13.13 15.36
C PRO A 19 16.61 13.36 16.46
N GLU A 20 16.37 14.62 16.82
CA GLU A 20 15.22 15.01 17.63
C GLU A 20 14.04 14.30 16.98
N VAL A 21 13.50 13.31 17.66
CA VAL A 21 12.21 12.74 17.34
C VAL A 21 11.26 13.88 17.58
N VAL A 22 10.96 14.65 16.53
CA VAL A 22 9.92 15.66 16.55
C VAL A 22 8.64 14.90 16.88
N SER A 23 8.36 14.79 18.17
CA SER A 23 7.12 14.21 18.67
C SER A 23 6.01 15.19 18.30
N TYR A 24 5.46 15.02 17.10
CA TYR A 24 4.24 15.74 16.75
C TYR A 24 3.18 15.39 17.80
N PRO A 25 2.54 16.37 18.40
CA PRO A 25 1.51 16.11 19.40
C PRO A 25 0.48 15.16 18.78
N MET A 26 0.22 14.03 19.46
CA MET A 26 -0.62 12.91 19.01
C MET A 26 -1.96 13.36 18.39
N LYS A 27 -2.52 14.47 18.89
CA LYS A 27 -3.75 15.09 18.38
C LYS A 27 -3.60 15.56 16.92
N ASN A 28 -2.43 16.06 16.54
CA ASN A 28 -2.17 16.54 15.18
C ASN A 28 -1.99 15.38 14.18
N ALA A 29 -1.39 14.26 14.59
CA ALA A 29 -1.23 13.07 13.72
C ALA A 29 -2.58 12.43 13.38
N ARG A 30 -3.47 12.28 14.36
CA ARG A 30 -4.83 11.76 14.15
C ARG A 30 -5.63 12.66 13.20
N MET A 31 -5.61 13.98 13.44
CA MET A 31 -6.31 14.93 12.58
C MET A 31 -5.77 14.89 11.15
N ARG A 32 -4.44 14.88 10.98
CA ARG A 32 -3.81 14.78 9.65
C ARG A 32 -4.20 13.50 8.92
N MET A 33 -4.22 12.35 9.60
CA MET A 33 -4.66 11.08 9.00
C MET A 33 -6.12 11.15 8.53
N LEU A 34 -7.02 11.68 9.35
CA LEU A 34 -8.42 11.84 8.96
C LEU A 34 -8.59 12.78 7.77
N ILE A 35 -7.86 13.91 7.76
CA ILE A 35 -7.86 14.84 6.63
C ILE A 35 -7.34 14.13 5.36
N LEU A 36 -6.28 13.34 5.46
CA LEU A 36 -5.72 12.62 4.32
C LEU A 36 -6.69 11.55 3.80
N CYS A 37 -7.39 10.83 4.68
CA CYS A 37 -8.44 9.87 4.27
C CYS A 37 -9.57 10.59 3.53
N LEU A 38 -10.13 11.65 4.12
CA LEU A 38 -11.21 12.42 3.50
C LEU A 38 -10.79 13.08 2.18
N ALA A 39 -9.58 13.64 2.14
CA ALA A 39 -9.04 14.23 0.92
C ALA A 39 -8.79 13.17 -0.17
N GLY A 40 -8.31 11.98 0.22
CA GLY A 40 -8.12 10.85 -0.69
C GLY A 40 -9.44 10.37 -1.30
N THR A 41 -10.46 10.10 -0.46
CA THR A 41 -11.80 9.73 -0.92
C THR A 41 -12.42 10.83 -1.79
N GLY A 42 -12.28 12.10 -1.37
CA GLY A 42 -12.77 13.25 -2.14
C GLY A 42 -12.10 13.36 -3.51
N LEU A 43 -10.79 13.10 -3.60
CA LEU A 43 -10.06 13.10 -4.86
C LEU A 43 -10.52 11.96 -5.78
N ILE A 44 -10.68 10.75 -5.25
CA ILE A 44 -11.19 9.61 -6.01
C ILE A 44 -12.60 9.90 -6.51
N ALA A 45 -13.49 10.40 -5.65
CA ALA A 45 -14.84 10.81 -6.02
C ALA A 45 -14.81 11.85 -7.14
N LEU A 46 -13.98 12.88 -7.00
CA LEU A 46 -13.83 13.92 -8.01
C LEU A 46 -13.41 13.34 -9.36
N VAL A 47 -12.41 12.46 -9.40
CA VAL A 47 -11.93 11.82 -10.64
C VAL A 47 -13.04 10.97 -11.26
N LEU A 48 -13.72 10.12 -10.49
CA LEU A 48 -14.79 9.24 -10.97
C LEU A 48 -15.94 10.05 -11.55
N PHE A 49 -16.47 11.03 -10.83
CA PHE A 49 -17.66 11.80 -11.26
C PHE A 49 -17.34 12.82 -12.35
N LEU A 50 -16.13 13.39 -12.39
CA LEU A 50 -15.72 14.23 -13.53
C LEU A 50 -15.59 13.40 -14.81
N ALA A 51 -15.00 12.21 -14.74
CA ALA A 51 -14.90 11.33 -15.89
C ALA A 51 -16.28 10.84 -16.37
N ALA A 52 -17.16 10.48 -15.44
CA ALA A 52 -18.55 10.08 -15.74
C ALA A 52 -19.39 11.26 -16.27
N GLY A 53 -19.04 12.49 -15.93
CA GLY A 53 -19.84 13.69 -16.27
C GLY A 53 -21.19 13.75 -15.55
N THR A 54 -21.40 12.90 -14.55
CA THR A 54 -22.66 12.80 -13.79
C THR A 54 -22.41 12.27 -12.38
N VAL A 55 -23.24 12.68 -11.44
CA VAL A 55 -23.27 12.12 -10.08
C VAL A 55 -24.25 10.93 -9.95
N ARG A 56 -24.90 10.52 -11.03
CA ARG A 56 -25.85 9.39 -11.04
C ARG A 56 -25.15 8.03 -11.15
N TYR A 57 -23.85 8.01 -11.26
CA TYR A 57 -23.01 6.81 -11.27
C TYR A 57 -23.05 6.10 -9.90
N TRP A 58 -24.08 5.22 -9.71
CA TRP A 58 -24.39 4.62 -8.42
C TRP A 58 -23.29 3.66 -7.91
N GLN A 59 -22.61 2.95 -8.83
CA GLN A 59 -21.51 2.04 -8.49
C GLN A 59 -20.38 2.80 -7.81
N ALA A 60 -20.07 4.02 -8.26
CA ALA A 60 -19.05 4.85 -7.63
C ALA A 60 -19.40 5.20 -6.18
N TRP A 61 -20.65 5.53 -5.88
CA TRP A 61 -21.09 5.81 -4.50
C TRP A 61 -20.97 4.59 -3.61
N VAL A 62 -21.40 3.42 -4.09
CA VAL A 62 -21.30 2.15 -3.33
C VAL A 62 -19.86 1.80 -3.09
N TYR A 63 -19.01 1.85 -4.13
CA TYR A 63 -17.58 1.60 -4.02
C TYR A 63 -16.91 2.50 -2.98
N LEU A 64 -17.13 3.82 -3.02
CA LEU A 64 -16.55 4.77 -2.07
C LEU A 64 -16.99 4.46 -0.63
N ALA A 65 -18.28 4.20 -0.42
CA ALA A 65 -18.80 3.84 0.89
C ALA A 65 -18.22 2.52 1.41
N VAL A 66 -18.19 1.48 0.59
CA VAL A 66 -17.64 0.16 0.94
C VAL A 66 -16.15 0.26 1.23
N ASN A 67 -15.39 0.98 0.37
CA ASN A 67 -13.96 1.19 0.55
C ASN A 67 -13.65 1.89 1.88
N ASP A 68 -14.34 2.98 2.20
CA ASP A 68 -14.11 3.76 3.42
C ASP A 68 -14.50 2.96 4.66
N ILE A 69 -15.64 2.27 4.65
CA ILE A 69 -16.07 1.40 5.76
C ILE A 69 -15.06 0.25 5.97
N ALA A 70 -14.63 -0.40 4.89
CA ALA A 70 -13.65 -1.49 4.97
C ALA A 70 -12.27 -1.03 5.44
N ALA A 71 -11.90 0.24 5.22
CA ALA A 71 -10.65 0.83 5.68
C ALA A 71 -10.64 1.14 7.20
N VAL A 72 -11.80 1.26 7.85
CA VAL A 72 -11.90 1.66 9.27
C VAL A 72 -11.02 0.83 10.20
N PRO A 73 -11.00 -0.52 10.16
CA PRO A 73 -10.16 -1.32 11.05
C PRO A 73 -8.67 -1.02 10.88
N TYR A 74 -8.22 -0.85 9.64
CA TYR A 74 -6.84 -0.51 9.31
C TYR A 74 -6.46 0.89 9.79
N VAL A 75 -7.27 1.91 9.49
CA VAL A 75 -7.04 3.29 9.91
C VAL A 75 -7.02 3.39 11.44
N ARG A 76 -7.97 2.76 12.13
CA ARG A 76 -8.00 2.72 13.59
C ARG A 76 -6.74 2.10 14.17
N TYR A 77 -6.29 0.97 13.62
CA TYR A 77 -5.06 0.32 14.05
C TYR A 77 -3.83 1.23 13.88
N LEU A 78 -3.73 1.97 12.77
CA LEU A 78 -2.65 2.95 12.58
C LEU A 78 -2.71 4.10 13.59
N LEU A 79 -3.91 4.62 13.90
CA LEU A 79 -4.10 5.69 14.87
C LEU A 79 -3.72 5.26 16.30
N ASP A 80 -3.87 3.98 16.62
CA ASP A 80 -3.49 3.39 17.91
C ASP A 80 -1.99 3.03 17.96
N ASN A 81 -1.27 3.06 16.81
CA ASN A 81 0.15 2.72 16.67
C ASN A 81 0.95 3.87 16.00
N PRO A 82 1.31 4.94 16.71
CA PRO A 82 1.91 6.16 16.13
C PRO A 82 3.19 5.91 15.34
N ARG A 83 4.07 5.02 15.82
CA ARG A 83 5.33 4.69 15.13
C ARG A 83 5.07 4.09 13.74
N LEU A 84 4.09 3.20 13.65
CA LEU A 84 3.68 2.58 12.39
C LEU A 84 3.01 3.62 11.46
N LEU A 85 2.19 4.50 12.02
CA LEU A 85 1.57 5.60 11.29
C LEU A 85 2.65 6.51 10.66
N GLU A 86 3.65 6.93 11.43
CA GLU A 86 4.74 7.78 10.93
C GLU A 86 5.54 7.07 9.83
N ALA A 87 5.86 5.78 10.00
CA ALA A 87 6.56 4.99 9.00
C ALA A 87 5.76 4.92 7.68
N ARG A 88 4.44 4.76 7.76
CA ARG A 88 3.55 4.75 6.59
C ARG A 88 3.38 6.11 5.95
N MET A 89 3.34 7.19 6.73
CA MET A 89 3.24 8.55 6.21
C MET A 89 4.51 9.04 5.52
N LYS A 90 5.67 8.52 5.90
CA LYS A 90 6.96 8.81 5.23
C LYS A 90 7.13 8.06 3.90
N ALA A 91 6.29 7.08 3.64
CA ALA A 91 6.32 6.28 2.42
C ALA A 91 5.67 7.04 1.25
N GLY A 92 6.23 6.88 0.07
CA GLY A 92 5.69 7.46 -1.16
C GLY A 92 6.68 7.37 -2.32
N PRO A 93 6.31 7.79 -3.53
CA PRO A 93 7.18 7.72 -4.70
C PRO A 93 8.53 8.44 -4.52
N THR A 94 8.54 9.51 -3.72
CA THR A 94 9.74 10.30 -3.42
C THR A 94 10.63 9.68 -2.33
N ALA A 95 10.10 8.73 -1.56
CA ALA A 95 10.83 8.05 -0.49
C ALA A 95 11.68 6.87 -1.01
N GLU A 96 11.41 6.39 -2.21
CA GLU A 96 12.19 5.32 -2.84
C GLU A 96 13.59 5.81 -3.21
N GLN A 97 14.61 5.07 -2.78
CA GLN A 97 16.00 5.41 -3.06
C GLN A 97 16.51 4.77 -4.37
N ARG A 98 15.99 3.60 -4.73
CA ARG A 98 16.43 2.82 -5.88
C ARG A 98 15.74 3.30 -7.17
N SER A 99 16.52 3.62 -8.20
CA SER A 99 16.02 4.18 -9.48
C SER A 99 14.99 3.28 -10.18
N VAL A 100 15.20 1.95 -10.12
CA VAL A 100 14.27 0.96 -10.70
C VAL A 100 12.92 1.04 -9.96
N GLN A 101 12.93 1.09 -8.63
CA GLN A 101 11.72 1.18 -7.81
C GLN A 101 10.96 2.50 -8.04
N LYS A 102 11.67 3.60 -8.29
CA LYS A 102 11.03 4.89 -8.66
C LYS A 102 10.22 4.76 -9.95
N GLY A 103 10.80 4.12 -10.98
CA GLY A 103 10.12 3.90 -12.26
C GLY A 103 8.87 3.02 -12.11
N ILE A 104 8.99 1.89 -11.38
CA ILE A 104 7.86 0.98 -11.12
C ILE A 104 6.75 1.69 -10.33
N THR A 105 7.11 2.44 -9.29
CA THR A 105 6.17 3.17 -8.46
C THR A 105 5.44 4.26 -9.24
N LEU A 106 6.15 4.99 -10.11
CA LEU A 106 5.56 6.00 -10.99
C LEU A 106 4.58 5.36 -12.00
N LEU A 107 4.98 4.25 -12.65
CA LEU A 107 4.09 3.51 -13.55
C LEU A 107 2.84 3.02 -12.83
N GLY A 108 3.01 2.44 -11.63
CA GLY A 108 1.91 1.99 -10.79
C GLY A 108 0.98 3.14 -10.40
N PHE A 109 1.53 4.30 -10.05
CA PHE A 109 0.73 5.49 -9.74
C PHE A 109 -0.09 5.97 -10.95
N ILE A 110 0.54 6.07 -12.14
CA ILE A 110 -0.17 6.44 -13.38
C ILE A 110 -1.27 5.42 -13.68
N SER A 111 -0.98 4.12 -13.59
CA SER A 111 -1.96 3.05 -13.84
C SER A 111 -3.15 3.12 -12.88
N ILE A 112 -2.92 3.43 -11.61
CA ILE A 112 -4.00 3.61 -10.62
C ILE A 112 -4.85 4.83 -10.95
N VAL A 113 -4.25 5.95 -11.33
CA VAL A 113 -5.02 7.14 -11.74
C VAL A 113 -5.90 6.82 -12.95
N VAL A 114 -5.35 6.14 -13.97
CA VAL A 114 -6.09 5.68 -15.14
C VAL A 114 -7.20 4.71 -14.75
N ALA A 115 -6.95 3.82 -13.78
CA ALA A 115 -7.93 2.86 -13.27
C ALA A 115 -9.12 3.52 -12.55
N PHE A 116 -9.02 4.78 -12.12
CA PHE A 116 -10.16 5.57 -11.62
C PHE A 116 -10.81 6.45 -12.70
N ILE A 117 -10.09 6.80 -13.76
CA ILE A 117 -10.66 7.57 -14.89
C ILE A 117 -11.51 6.66 -15.79
N VAL A 118 -10.99 5.49 -16.14
CA VAL A 118 -11.62 4.57 -17.10
C VAL A 118 -13.04 4.18 -16.72
N PRO A 119 -13.38 3.79 -15.47
CA PRO A 119 -14.74 3.39 -15.13
C PRO A 119 -15.73 4.55 -15.20
N GLY A 120 -15.30 5.79 -14.92
CA GLY A 120 -16.13 6.96 -15.14
C GLY A 120 -16.43 7.21 -16.62
N LEU A 121 -15.42 7.06 -17.49
CA LEU A 121 -15.64 7.15 -18.94
C LEU A 121 -16.52 5.99 -19.46
N ASP A 122 -16.33 4.80 -18.90
CA ASP A 122 -17.13 3.62 -19.24
C ASP A 122 -18.61 3.84 -18.91
N ASP A 123 -18.93 4.34 -17.72
CA ASP A 123 -20.30 4.71 -17.31
C ASP A 123 -20.87 5.78 -18.26
N ARG A 124 -20.06 6.81 -18.58
CA ARG A 124 -20.49 7.91 -19.47
C ARG A 124 -20.83 7.45 -20.88
N PHE A 125 -20.03 6.55 -21.45
CA PHE A 125 -20.16 6.12 -22.84
C PHE A 125 -20.86 4.76 -22.98
N GLY A 126 -21.16 4.07 -21.87
CA GLY A 126 -21.88 2.80 -21.86
C GLY A 126 -21.11 1.65 -22.52
N TRP A 127 -19.78 1.59 -22.35
CA TRP A 127 -18.95 0.56 -22.98
C TRP A 127 -19.14 -0.82 -22.36
N SER A 128 -19.38 -0.88 -21.03
CA SER A 128 -19.60 -2.13 -20.29
C SER A 128 -21.04 -2.22 -19.78
N ASN A 129 -21.51 -3.46 -19.68
CA ASN A 129 -22.77 -3.78 -18.98
C ASN A 129 -22.47 -4.85 -17.92
N VAL A 130 -21.98 -4.40 -16.78
CA VAL A 130 -21.63 -5.28 -15.64
C VAL A 130 -22.90 -5.53 -14.83
N PRO A 131 -23.32 -6.80 -14.67
CA PRO A 131 -24.54 -7.09 -13.93
C PRO A 131 -24.39 -6.77 -12.44
N PRO A 132 -25.44 -6.33 -11.74
CA PRO A 132 -25.37 -5.90 -10.33
C PRO A 132 -24.77 -6.92 -9.37
N TRP A 133 -25.03 -8.22 -9.59
CA TRP A 133 -24.44 -9.27 -8.75
C TRP A 133 -22.92 -9.31 -8.85
N LEU A 134 -22.35 -8.98 -10.00
CA LEU A 134 -20.90 -8.93 -10.20
C LEU A 134 -20.30 -7.66 -9.57
N VAL A 135 -21.05 -6.54 -9.58
CA VAL A 135 -20.67 -5.32 -8.81
C VAL A 135 -20.57 -5.64 -7.33
N VAL A 136 -21.61 -6.29 -6.77
CA VAL A 136 -21.58 -6.73 -5.35
C VAL A 136 -20.41 -7.68 -5.06
N THR A 137 -20.12 -8.59 -5.99
CA THR A 137 -18.94 -9.48 -5.85
C THR A 137 -17.64 -8.65 -5.82
N GLY A 138 -17.53 -7.62 -6.65
CA GLY A 138 -16.42 -6.68 -6.63
C GLY A 138 -16.29 -5.98 -5.28
N ASP A 139 -17.38 -5.47 -4.73
CA ASP A 139 -17.41 -4.84 -3.40
C ASP A 139 -16.98 -5.80 -2.29
N LEU A 140 -17.42 -7.06 -2.35
CA LEU A 140 -16.98 -8.09 -1.38
C LEU A 140 -15.47 -8.36 -1.49
N LEU A 141 -14.90 -8.34 -2.70
CA LEU A 141 -13.44 -8.46 -2.90
C LEU A 141 -12.70 -7.23 -2.37
N ILE A 142 -13.25 -6.02 -2.48
CA ILE A 142 -12.70 -4.81 -1.85
C ILE A 142 -12.62 -5.00 -0.33
N VAL A 143 -13.73 -5.42 0.30
CA VAL A 143 -13.76 -5.71 1.74
C VAL A 143 -12.72 -6.76 2.13
N ALA A 144 -12.66 -7.88 1.39
CA ALA A 144 -11.70 -8.95 1.64
C ALA A 144 -10.25 -8.43 1.53
N GLY A 145 -9.91 -7.72 0.47
CA GLY A 145 -8.58 -7.12 0.27
C GLY A 145 -8.19 -6.18 1.41
N MET A 146 -9.08 -5.29 1.83
CA MET A 146 -8.85 -4.36 2.93
C MET A 146 -8.68 -5.06 4.29
N LEU A 147 -9.48 -6.09 4.57
CA LEU A 147 -9.32 -6.89 5.79
C LEU A 147 -8.03 -7.70 5.78
N MET A 148 -7.60 -8.19 4.61
CA MET A 148 -6.29 -8.82 4.45
C MET A 148 -5.16 -7.84 4.74
N VAL A 149 -5.20 -6.60 4.19
CA VAL A 149 -4.23 -5.54 4.51
C VAL A 149 -4.16 -5.29 6.01
N TYR A 150 -5.30 -5.16 6.68
CA TYR A 150 -5.37 -4.97 8.13
C TYR A 150 -4.66 -6.12 8.88
N ARG A 151 -4.94 -7.39 8.52
CA ARG A 151 -4.32 -8.57 9.12
C ARG A 151 -2.81 -8.61 8.90
N VAL A 152 -2.36 -8.31 7.69
CA VAL A 152 -0.93 -8.28 7.33
C VAL A 152 -0.19 -7.22 8.12
N VAL A 153 -0.74 -6.01 8.22
CA VAL A 153 -0.09 -4.90 8.94
C VAL A 153 -0.07 -5.14 10.45
N LYS A 154 -1.09 -5.81 10.99
CA LYS A 154 -1.12 -6.21 12.39
C LYS A 154 -0.07 -7.25 12.72
N GLU A 155 0.20 -8.19 11.80
CA GLU A 155 1.18 -9.25 11.97
C GLU A 155 2.62 -8.75 11.82
N ASN A 156 2.86 -7.83 10.87
CA ASN A 156 4.20 -7.32 10.58
C ASN A 156 4.31 -5.81 10.83
N PRO A 157 4.75 -5.40 12.02
CA PRO A 157 4.96 -4.00 12.34
C PRO A 157 6.16 -3.37 11.61
N PHE A 158 7.08 -4.19 11.06
CA PHE A 158 8.24 -3.72 10.30
C PHE A 158 7.91 -3.42 8.83
N GLY A 159 6.74 -3.84 8.33
CA GLY A 159 6.33 -3.64 6.95
C GLY A 159 6.30 -2.15 6.58
N ALA A 160 7.44 -1.62 6.12
CA ALA A 160 7.52 -0.30 5.55
C ALA A 160 6.81 -0.26 4.19
N ALA A 161 6.45 0.92 3.71
CA ALA A 161 5.90 1.06 2.36
C ALA A 161 7.01 1.32 1.31
N THR A 162 8.28 1.37 1.73
CA THR A 162 9.47 1.46 0.88
C THR A 162 10.32 0.20 1.03
N VAL A 163 11.00 -0.21 -0.04
CA VAL A 163 11.90 -1.36 -0.03
C VAL A 163 13.16 -1.00 0.76
N GLY A 164 13.35 -1.65 1.91
CA GLY A 164 14.50 -1.45 2.78
C GLY A 164 14.44 -2.35 4.01
N VAL A 165 15.58 -2.54 4.66
CA VAL A 165 15.68 -3.21 5.96
C VAL A 165 15.83 -2.15 7.04
N VAL A 166 14.96 -2.20 8.05
CA VAL A 166 15.02 -1.31 9.24
C VAL A 166 15.93 -1.95 10.30
N GLU A 167 16.50 -1.12 11.15
CA GLU A 167 17.29 -1.59 12.30
C GLU A 167 16.44 -2.55 13.15
N ASP A 168 17.03 -3.68 13.58
CA ASP A 168 16.36 -4.78 14.30
C ASP A 168 15.22 -5.50 13.57
N GLN A 169 15.09 -5.34 12.26
CA GLN A 169 14.10 -6.08 11.48
C GLN A 169 14.33 -7.58 11.53
N ARG A 170 13.28 -8.33 11.86
CA ARG A 170 13.27 -9.80 11.84
C ARG A 170 12.34 -10.32 10.77
N VAL A 171 12.64 -11.53 10.28
CA VAL A 171 11.75 -12.23 9.37
C VAL A 171 10.48 -12.64 10.11
N VAL A 172 9.34 -12.12 9.69
CA VAL A 172 8.02 -12.53 10.17
C VAL A 172 7.57 -13.70 9.30
N SER A 173 7.22 -14.83 9.94
CA SER A 173 6.80 -16.08 9.27
C SER A 173 5.48 -16.63 9.82
N THR A 174 4.76 -15.84 10.60
CA THR A 174 3.48 -16.18 11.24
C THR A 174 2.29 -15.55 10.51
N GLY A 175 1.09 -15.98 10.84
CA GLY A 175 -0.14 -15.46 10.24
C GLY A 175 -0.14 -15.55 8.71
N PRO A 176 -0.49 -14.48 7.99
CA PRO A 176 -0.49 -14.47 6.53
C PRO A 176 0.87 -14.79 5.89
N TYR A 177 1.98 -14.44 6.59
CA TYR A 177 3.35 -14.73 6.15
C TYR A 177 3.73 -16.22 6.25
N GLY A 178 2.97 -17.03 6.96
CA GLY A 178 3.10 -18.48 6.97
C GLY A 178 2.49 -19.14 5.74
N VAL A 179 1.67 -18.43 4.96
CA VAL A 179 0.96 -18.95 3.78
C VAL A 179 1.64 -18.51 2.49
N VAL A 180 1.91 -17.19 2.36
CA VAL A 180 2.60 -16.60 1.21
C VAL A 180 3.67 -15.63 1.69
N ARG A 181 4.73 -15.45 0.88
CA ARG A 181 5.85 -14.55 1.25
C ARG A 181 5.43 -13.08 1.26
N ASN A 182 4.52 -12.70 0.35
CA ASN A 182 4.14 -11.32 0.12
C ASN A 182 2.64 -11.08 0.30
N PRO A 183 2.09 -11.27 1.53
CA PRO A 183 0.65 -11.19 1.76
C PRO A 183 0.09 -9.78 1.57
N MET A 184 0.91 -8.72 1.65
CA MET A 184 0.50 -7.36 1.32
C MET A 184 0.18 -7.22 -0.17
N TYR A 185 1.04 -7.78 -1.05
CA TYR A 185 0.81 -7.79 -2.48
C TYR A 185 -0.35 -8.70 -2.88
N ALA A 186 -0.54 -9.83 -2.16
CA ALA A 186 -1.73 -10.68 -2.33
C ALA A 186 -3.02 -9.93 -2.01
N SER A 187 -3.02 -9.12 -0.95
CA SER A 187 -4.16 -8.26 -0.59
C SER A 187 -4.45 -7.22 -1.68
N ALA A 188 -3.40 -6.60 -2.23
CA ALA A 188 -3.53 -5.65 -3.32
C ALA A 188 -4.07 -6.31 -4.60
N LEU A 189 -3.67 -7.56 -4.89
CA LEU A 189 -4.20 -8.33 -6.03
C LEU A 189 -5.70 -8.55 -5.90
N VAL A 190 -6.18 -8.99 -4.72
CA VAL A 190 -7.62 -9.18 -4.45
C VAL A 190 -8.38 -7.87 -4.64
N TYR A 191 -7.83 -6.77 -4.13
CA TYR A 191 -8.41 -5.44 -4.28
C TYR A 191 -8.48 -5.00 -5.76
N LEU A 192 -7.38 -5.18 -6.52
CA LEU A 192 -7.29 -4.77 -7.94
C LEU A 192 -8.18 -5.61 -8.87
N ILE A 193 -8.54 -6.82 -8.47
CA ILE A 193 -9.56 -7.62 -9.18
C ILE A 193 -10.97 -7.11 -8.82
N GLY A 194 -11.20 -6.78 -7.55
CA GLY A 194 -12.51 -6.30 -7.08
C GLY A 194 -12.88 -4.93 -7.62
N MET A 195 -11.93 -4.01 -7.70
CA MET A 195 -12.18 -2.60 -8.04
C MET A 195 -12.85 -2.40 -9.42
N PRO A 196 -12.41 -3.02 -10.53
CA PRO A 196 -13.10 -2.93 -11.83
C PRO A 196 -14.55 -3.39 -11.78
N LEU A 197 -14.79 -4.50 -11.08
CA LEU A 197 -16.11 -5.10 -10.94
C LEU A 197 -17.02 -4.20 -10.09
N ALA A 198 -16.54 -3.72 -8.94
CA ALA A 198 -17.24 -2.82 -8.04
C ALA A 198 -17.62 -1.50 -8.73
N LEU A 199 -16.75 -0.98 -9.59
CA LEU A 199 -17.00 0.21 -10.40
C LEU A 199 -17.78 -0.09 -11.69
N GLY A 200 -18.21 -1.32 -11.96
CA GLY A 200 -19.05 -1.67 -13.09
C GLY A 200 -18.36 -1.53 -14.45
N SER A 201 -17.03 -1.71 -14.53
CA SER A 201 -16.27 -1.51 -15.77
C SER A 201 -15.31 -2.66 -16.07
N TYR A 202 -15.54 -3.38 -17.15
CA TYR A 202 -14.57 -4.38 -17.64
C TYR A 202 -13.32 -3.73 -18.22
N TRP A 203 -13.40 -2.54 -18.79
CA TRP A 203 -12.24 -1.83 -19.34
C TRP A 203 -11.20 -1.45 -18.27
N THR A 204 -11.65 -1.27 -17.03
CA THR A 204 -10.76 -1.01 -15.90
C THR A 204 -9.86 -2.21 -15.57
N LEU A 205 -10.17 -3.42 -16.03
CA LEU A 205 -9.28 -4.59 -15.91
C LEU A 205 -7.93 -4.37 -16.60
N ILE A 206 -7.87 -3.57 -17.67
CA ILE A 206 -6.62 -3.30 -18.41
C ILE A 206 -5.63 -2.53 -17.53
N PRO A 207 -5.91 -1.32 -17.02
CA PRO A 207 -4.99 -0.62 -16.14
C PRO A 207 -4.75 -1.37 -14.82
N SER A 208 -5.74 -2.12 -14.31
CA SER A 208 -5.53 -2.99 -13.14
C SER A 208 -4.51 -4.08 -13.42
N ALA A 209 -4.55 -4.74 -14.58
CA ALA A 209 -3.56 -5.73 -14.97
C ALA A 209 -2.15 -5.13 -15.11
N ILE A 210 -2.02 -3.92 -15.68
CA ILE A 210 -0.74 -3.20 -15.75
C ILE A 210 -0.20 -2.94 -14.34
N THR A 211 -1.08 -2.53 -13.41
CA THR A 211 -0.70 -2.32 -12.00
C THR A 211 -0.23 -3.63 -11.36
N VAL A 212 -0.92 -4.75 -11.61
CA VAL A 212 -0.53 -6.08 -11.10
C VAL A 212 0.84 -6.49 -11.63
N LEU A 213 1.13 -6.29 -12.93
CA LEU A 213 2.46 -6.56 -13.49
C LEU A 213 3.55 -5.73 -12.83
N GLY A 214 3.29 -4.44 -12.57
CA GLY A 214 4.20 -3.57 -11.81
C GLY A 214 4.42 -4.07 -10.37
N LEU A 215 3.36 -4.52 -9.69
CA LEU A 215 3.46 -5.10 -8.35
C LEU A 215 4.25 -6.42 -8.33
N VAL A 216 4.07 -7.29 -9.33
CA VAL A 216 4.85 -8.53 -9.46
C VAL A 216 6.33 -8.20 -9.68
N TRP A 217 6.64 -7.25 -10.52
CA TRP A 217 8.02 -6.82 -10.71
C TRP A 217 8.62 -6.25 -9.41
N ARG A 218 7.87 -5.37 -8.72
CA ARG A 218 8.29 -4.79 -7.44
C ARG A 218 8.56 -5.86 -6.39
N LEU A 219 7.67 -6.83 -6.24
CA LEU A 219 7.81 -7.89 -5.25
C LEU A 219 9.05 -8.78 -5.52
N LEU A 220 9.33 -9.11 -6.80
CA LEU A 220 10.51 -9.92 -7.16
C LEU A 220 11.82 -9.17 -6.87
N ASP A 221 11.87 -7.87 -7.14
CA ASP A 221 13.02 -7.03 -6.79
C ASP A 221 13.18 -6.89 -5.26
N GLU A 222 12.07 -6.76 -4.52
CA GLU A 222 12.07 -6.72 -3.06
C GLU A 222 12.54 -8.04 -2.44
N GLU A 223 12.08 -9.19 -2.93
CA GLU A 223 12.55 -10.50 -2.46
C GLU A 223 14.05 -10.69 -2.70
N ASN A 224 14.55 -10.30 -3.87
CA ASN A 224 15.98 -10.33 -4.17
C ASN A 224 16.78 -9.45 -3.22
N PHE A 225 16.29 -8.26 -2.91
CA PHE A 225 16.91 -7.36 -1.95
C PHE A 225 16.92 -7.94 -0.53
N LEU A 226 15.79 -8.49 -0.08
CA LEU A 226 15.67 -9.09 1.26
C LEU A 226 16.54 -10.34 1.40
N ALA A 227 16.67 -11.15 0.37
CA ALA A 227 17.53 -12.33 0.37
C ALA A 227 19.02 -11.97 0.58
N GLN A 228 19.45 -10.80 0.14
CA GLN A 228 20.81 -10.31 0.28
C GLN A 228 21.06 -9.55 1.59
N ASN A 229 20.03 -8.92 2.17
CA ASN A 229 20.20 -7.94 3.25
C ASN A 229 19.52 -8.32 4.56
N LEU A 230 18.59 -9.29 4.57
CA LEU A 230 17.85 -9.69 5.78
C LEU A 230 18.25 -11.10 6.22
N PRO A 231 18.98 -11.25 7.35
CA PRO A 231 19.36 -12.56 7.86
C PRO A 231 18.15 -13.47 8.11
N GLY A 232 18.24 -14.74 7.68
CA GLY A 232 17.17 -15.74 7.83
C GLY A 232 16.08 -15.69 6.76
N TYR A 233 16.10 -14.70 5.85
CA TYR A 233 15.09 -14.60 4.78
C TYR A 233 15.16 -15.77 3.80
N THR A 234 16.35 -16.21 3.41
CA THR A 234 16.55 -17.36 2.52
C THR A 234 15.99 -18.65 3.13
N GLU A 235 16.20 -18.88 4.43
CA GLU A 235 15.61 -20.03 5.13
C GLU A 235 14.09 -19.95 5.20
N TYR A 236 13.54 -18.77 5.41
CA TYR A 236 12.10 -18.54 5.34
C TYR A 236 11.54 -18.91 3.98
N CYS A 237 12.21 -18.54 2.87
CA CYS A 237 11.81 -18.89 1.50
C CYS A 237 11.79 -20.39 1.22
N THR A 238 12.58 -21.21 1.92
CA THR A 238 12.52 -22.69 1.78
C THR A 238 11.27 -23.27 2.44
N ARG A 239 10.76 -22.64 3.49
CA ARG A 239 9.57 -23.07 4.24
C ARG A 239 8.28 -22.58 3.59
N VAL A 240 8.24 -21.30 3.18
CA VAL A 240 7.08 -20.69 2.52
C VAL A 240 7.41 -20.54 1.04
N ARG A 241 6.85 -21.42 0.20
CA ARG A 241 7.22 -21.54 -1.22
C ARG A 241 6.50 -20.51 -2.11
N TRP A 242 5.31 -20.11 -1.74
CA TRP A 242 4.43 -19.28 -2.56
C TRP A 242 4.75 -17.80 -2.41
N HIS A 243 4.94 -17.12 -3.53
CA HIS A 243 5.21 -15.68 -3.54
C HIS A 243 3.95 -14.87 -3.20
N LEU A 244 2.82 -15.19 -3.86
CA LEU A 244 1.63 -14.36 -3.87
C LEU A 244 0.34 -15.17 -3.71
N VAL A 245 0.17 -16.22 -4.51
CA VAL A 245 -1.04 -17.04 -4.56
C VAL A 245 -0.67 -18.49 -4.27
N PRO A 246 -1.23 -19.10 -3.21
CA PRO A 246 -0.97 -20.49 -2.89
C PRO A 246 -1.27 -21.41 -4.08
N LEU A 247 -0.40 -22.39 -4.33
CA LEU A 247 -0.48 -23.40 -5.39
C LEU A 247 -0.28 -22.87 -6.82
N ILE A 248 -0.11 -21.56 -7.03
CA ILE A 248 0.05 -20.96 -8.37
C ILE A 248 1.41 -20.25 -8.49
N PHE A 249 1.70 -19.32 -7.58
CA PHE A 249 2.89 -18.45 -7.67
C PHE A 249 3.39 -17.98 -6.30
#